data_d1b67a8ad89c1ad7826f6f6ee1f0ec07
#
_entry.id   d1b67a8ad89c1ad7826f6f6ee1f0ec07
#
_cell.length_a   1.000
_cell.length_b   1.000
_cell.length_c   1.000
_cell.angle_alpha   90.00
_cell.angle_beta   90.00
_cell.angle_gamma   90.00
#
_symmetry.space_group_name_H-M   'P 1'
#
loop_
_entity.id
_entity.type
_entity.pdbx_description
1 polymer ?
#
loop_
_entity_poly.entity_id
_entity_poly.type
_entity_poly.pdbx_seq_one_letter_code
_entity_poly.pdbx_strand_id
1 'polypeptide(L)'
;MISPQRRAEVIEALRRGTVPKAGLDALAVGYGRLQGTLDEELEAVAAGRGAFKAIRGEYGSGKTFFGRWLQERARARGLATSEVQISETETPLHRLETVYRRLVERIATADSGEGAFRGIVDGWFYALERDVLEDTNLDPTDEATLLAKTEALMEARLASVTKVAPAFSATLRAYRRALQANDNATADGLQPI
;
A
#
# COMPACT_ATOMS: atom_id res chain seq x y z
N MET A 1 -3.14 23.28 9.37
CA MET A 1 -4.56 23.69 9.18
C MET A 1 -5.19 22.72 8.17
N ILE A 2 -6.42 22.26 8.43
CA ILE A 2 -7.17 21.39 7.50
C ILE A 2 -7.74 22.25 6.38
N SER A 3 -7.63 21.83 5.11
CA SER A 3 -8.20 22.55 3.97
C SER A 3 -9.73 22.67 4.08
N PRO A 4 -10.37 23.70 3.49
CA PRO A 4 -11.83 23.88 3.52
C PRO A 4 -12.58 22.65 2.98
N GLN A 5 -12.08 22.03 1.91
CA GLN A 5 -12.65 20.82 1.31
C GLN A 5 -12.60 19.65 2.29
N ARG A 6 -11.44 19.38 2.89
CA ARG A 6 -11.25 18.31 3.89
C ARG A 6 -12.13 18.51 5.13
N ARG A 7 -12.34 19.77 5.53
CA ARG A 7 -13.27 20.12 6.62
C ARG A 7 -14.72 19.76 6.26
N ALA A 8 -15.13 20.07 5.04
CA ALA A 8 -16.48 19.73 4.57
C ALA A 8 -16.70 18.22 4.53
N GLU A 9 -15.73 17.44 4.05
CA GLU A 9 -15.77 15.96 4.01
C GLU A 9 -15.89 15.37 5.43
N VAL A 10 -15.12 15.90 6.38
CA VAL A 10 -15.19 15.48 7.80
C VAL A 10 -16.58 15.76 8.38
N ILE A 11 -17.11 16.96 8.20
CA ILE A 11 -18.43 17.33 8.70
C ILE A 11 -19.53 16.46 8.10
N GLU A 12 -19.44 16.18 6.80
CA GLU A 12 -20.42 15.34 6.09
C GLU A 12 -20.37 13.88 6.57
N ALA A 13 -19.18 13.33 6.81
CA ALA A 13 -19.04 12.00 7.38
C ALA A 13 -19.66 11.92 8.79
N LEU A 14 -19.41 12.92 9.63
CA LEU A 14 -19.96 12.99 10.98
C LEU A 14 -21.50 13.12 10.97
N ARG A 15 -22.06 13.91 10.04
CA ARG A 15 -23.52 14.03 9.86
C ARG A 15 -24.17 12.71 9.50
N ARG A 16 -23.46 11.86 8.72
CA ARG A 16 -23.91 10.51 8.36
C ARG A 16 -23.67 9.47 9.46
N GLY A 17 -23.09 9.84 10.59
CA GLY A 17 -22.72 8.91 11.64
C GLY A 17 -21.58 7.96 11.27
N THR A 18 -20.76 8.32 10.27
CA THR A 18 -19.64 7.51 9.82
C THR A 18 -18.30 8.11 10.23
N VAL A 19 -17.26 7.26 10.29
CA VAL A 19 -15.89 7.72 10.56
C VAL A 19 -15.34 8.36 9.27
N PRO A 20 -14.84 9.61 9.33
CA PRO A 20 -14.17 10.23 8.19
C PRO A 20 -13.02 9.38 7.62
N LYS A 21 -12.71 9.53 6.33
CA LYS A 21 -11.61 8.83 5.69
C LYS A 21 -10.26 9.56 5.85
N ALA A 22 -10.28 10.86 6.18
CA ALA A 22 -9.09 11.69 6.34
C ALA A 22 -9.35 12.85 7.33
N GLY A 23 -8.26 13.47 7.82
CA GLY A 23 -8.33 14.58 8.77
C GLY A 23 -8.63 14.13 10.20
N LEU A 24 -8.36 12.87 10.52
CA LEU A 24 -8.67 12.27 11.80
C LEU A 24 -7.82 12.80 12.94
N ASP A 25 -6.62 13.31 12.67
CA ASP A 25 -5.75 13.95 13.68
C ASP A 25 -6.45 15.11 14.38
N ALA A 26 -7.31 15.85 13.69
CA ALA A 26 -8.06 16.96 14.28
C ALA A 26 -9.15 16.50 15.28
N LEU A 27 -9.56 15.24 15.18
CA LEU A 27 -10.60 14.63 16.00
C LEU A 27 -10.03 13.65 17.04
N ALA A 28 -8.72 13.33 16.95
CA ALA A 28 -8.04 12.35 17.77
C ALA A 28 -7.75 12.88 19.18
N VAL A 29 -8.78 13.01 19.99
CA VAL A 29 -8.66 13.44 21.38
C VAL A 29 -8.28 12.27 22.27
N GLY A 30 -7.30 12.47 23.17
CA GLY A 30 -6.88 11.48 24.16
C GLY A 30 -5.81 10.48 23.69
N TYR A 31 -5.39 10.51 22.42
CA TYR A 31 -4.37 9.59 21.90
C TYR A 31 -2.92 10.03 22.15
N GLY A 32 -2.70 11.22 22.72
CA GLY A 32 -1.36 11.78 22.94
C GLY A 32 -0.40 10.86 23.71
N ARG A 33 -0.91 10.06 24.65
CA ARG A 33 -0.08 9.08 25.40
C ARG A 33 0.34 7.87 24.56
N LEU A 34 -0.44 7.51 23.56
CA LEU A 34 -0.16 6.36 22.68
C LEU A 34 0.63 6.76 21.45
N GLN A 35 0.60 8.03 21.10
CA GLN A 35 1.12 8.54 19.83
C GLN A 35 2.61 8.25 19.67
N GLY A 36 3.43 8.54 20.68
CA GLY A 36 4.87 8.28 20.62
C GLY A 36 5.19 6.80 20.40
N THR A 37 4.59 5.91 21.19
CA THR A 37 4.78 4.47 21.05
C THR A 37 4.33 3.94 19.68
N LEU A 38 3.20 4.45 19.16
CA LEU A 38 2.72 4.04 17.84
C LEU A 38 3.61 4.56 16.72
N ASP A 39 4.17 5.74 16.86
CA ASP A 39 5.12 6.30 15.90
C ASP A 39 6.41 5.50 15.86
N GLU A 40 6.96 5.11 17.01
CA GLU A 40 8.12 4.19 17.10
C GLU A 40 7.83 2.82 16.46
N GLU A 41 6.62 2.29 16.65
CA GLU A 41 6.20 1.04 16.02
C GLU A 41 6.08 1.18 14.48
N LEU A 42 5.51 2.29 13.98
CA LEU A 42 5.44 2.56 12.55
C LEU A 42 6.82 2.70 11.91
N GLU A 43 7.75 3.36 12.59
CA GLU A 43 9.16 3.44 12.16
C GLU A 43 9.82 2.06 12.13
N ALA A 44 9.54 1.23 13.13
CA ALA A 44 10.00 -0.15 13.16
C ALA A 44 9.47 -0.99 11.98
N VAL A 45 8.20 -0.79 11.63
CA VAL A 45 7.58 -1.45 10.45
C VAL A 45 8.21 -0.92 9.16
N ALA A 46 8.45 0.37 9.04
CA ALA A 46 9.15 0.96 7.90
C ALA A 46 10.58 0.40 7.74
N ALA A 47 11.23 0.05 8.85
CA ALA A 47 12.53 -0.63 8.86
C ALA A 47 12.45 -2.16 8.61
N GLY A 48 11.29 -2.69 8.21
CA GLY A 48 11.07 -4.10 7.86
C GLY A 48 10.77 -5.03 9.04
N ARG A 49 10.49 -4.49 10.24
CA ARG A 49 10.08 -5.31 11.38
C ARG A 49 8.58 -5.56 11.36
N GLY A 50 8.15 -6.81 11.57
CA GLY A 50 6.74 -7.15 11.77
C GLY A 50 6.26 -6.70 13.16
N ALA A 51 5.03 -6.18 13.24
CA ALA A 51 4.37 -5.86 14.49
C ALA A 51 2.91 -6.36 14.46
N PHE A 52 2.41 -6.77 15.62
CA PHE A 52 1.01 -7.15 15.79
C PHE A 52 0.43 -6.40 16.99
N LYS A 53 -0.77 -5.82 16.80
CA LYS A 53 -1.49 -5.14 17.87
C LYS A 53 -2.97 -5.48 17.83
N ALA A 54 -3.48 -6.02 18.94
CA ALA A 54 -4.89 -6.27 19.13
C ALA A 54 -5.55 -5.11 19.90
N ILE A 55 -6.65 -4.58 19.35
CA ILE A 55 -7.44 -3.53 19.97
C ILE A 55 -8.82 -4.07 20.31
N ARG A 56 -9.12 -4.09 21.60
CA ARG A 56 -10.40 -4.55 22.12
C ARG A 56 -11.19 -3.38 22.73
N GLY A 57 -12.48 -3.40 22.60
CA GLY A 57 -13.41 -2.45 23.20
C GLY A 57 -14.84 -2.75 22.81
N GLU A 58 -15.79 -2.22 23.55
CA GLU A 58 -17.20 -2.38 23.28
C GLU A 58 -17.65 -1.71 21.98
N TYR A 59 -18.88 -1.98 21.52
CA TYR A 59 -19.46 -1.29 20.39
C TYR A 59 -19.49 0.22 20.65
N GLY A 60 -19.12 1.02 19.66
CA GLY A 60 -19.06 2.48 19.80
C GLY A 60 -17.81 3.04 20.49
N SER A 61 -16.88 2.22 21.00
CA SER A 61 -15.66 2.68 21.69
C SER A 61 -14.58 3.32 20.79
N GLY A 62 -14.86 3.53 19.49
CA GLY A 62 -13.93 4.20 18.57
C GLY A 62 -12.88 3.31 17.90
N LYS A 63 -13.00 1.96 17.94
CA LYS A 63 -12.05 1.05 17.29
C LYS A 63 -11.82 1.36 15.81
N THR A 64 -12.88 1.58 15.05
CA THR A 64 -12.80 1.93 13.63
C THR A 64 -12.12 3.29 13.43
N PHE A 65 -12.44 4.26 14.29
CA PHE A 65 -11.77 5.55 14.27
C PHE A 65 -10.27 5.42 14.51
N PHE A 66 -9.88 4.68 15.55
CA PHE A 66 -8.48 4.43 15.84
C PHE A 66 -7.74 3.74 14.69
N GLY A 67 -8.33 2.70 14.09
CA GLY A 67 -7.74 2.01 12.96
C GLY A 67 -7.49 2.94 11.75
N ARG A 68 -8.48 3.76 11.40
CA ARG A 68 -8.36 4.72 10.30
C ARG A 68 -7.39 5.87 10.61
N TRP A 69 -7.39 6.35 11.84
CA TRP A 69 -6.41 7.33 12.29
C TRP A 69 -4.97 6.79 12.21
N LEU A 70 -4.76 5.55 12.62
CA LEU A 70 -3.45 4.90 12.50
C LEU A 70 -3.02 4.71 11.03
N GLN A 71 -3.96 4.34 10.15
CA GLN A 71 -3.70 4.26 8.71
C GLN A 71 -3.31 5.63 8.12
N GLU A 72 -4.00 6.71 8.49
CA GLU A 72 -3.66 8.07 8.03
C GLU A 72 -2.22 8.43 8.43
N ARG A 73 -1.83 8.11 9.67
CA ARG A 73 -0.47 8.33 10.17
C ARG A 73 0.58 7.46 9.46
N ALA A 74 0.24 6.20 9.19
CA ALA A 74 1.12 5.28 8.46
C ALA A 74 1.36 5.77 7.02
N ARG A 75 0.28 6.17 6.31
CA ARG A 75 0.40 6.74 4.96
C ARG A 75 1.21 8.03 4.92
N ALA A 76 1.06 8.90 5.92
CA ALA A 76 1.87 10.12 6.03
C ALA A 76 3.39 9.84 6.20
N ARG A 77 3.76 8.60 6.57
CA ARG A 77 5.15 8.10 6.64
C ARG A 77 5.59 7.28 5.41
N GLY A 78 4.81 7.33 4.35
CA GLY A 78 5.12 6.58 3.11
C GLY A 78 4.78 5.08 3.17
N LEU A 79 4.04 4.63 4.19
CA LEU A 79 3.60 3.23 4.27
C LEU A 79 2.31 3.03 3.45
N ALA A 80 2.20 1.89 2.80
CA ALA A 80 0.92 1.43 2.25
C ALA A 80 0.06 0.84 3.37
N THR A 81 -1.24 1.02 3.29
CA THR A 81 -2.22 0.52 4.26
C THR A 81 -3.35 -0.21 3.58
N SER A 82 -3.94 -1.18 4.26
CA SER A 82 -5.17 -1.83 3.81
C SER A 82 -6.10 -2.09 5.01
N GLU A 83 -7.40 -2.03 4.77
CA GLU A 83 -8.43 -2.33 5.77
C GLU A 83 -9.35 -3.42 5.25
N VAL A 84 -9.47 -4.51 5.99
CA VAL A 84 -10.40 -5.60 5.68
C VAL A 84 -11.33 -5.83 6.85
N GLN A 85 -12.62 -5.74 6.59
CA GLN A 85 -13.64 -6.11 7.55
C GLN A 85 -13.89 -7.61 7.46
N ILE A 86 -13.58 -8.34 8.50
CA ILE A 86 -13.86 -9.78 8.61
C ILE A 86 -15.32 -9.97 8.93
N SER A 87 -16.00 -10.84 8.19
CA SER A 87 -17.38 -11.25 8.40
C SER A 87 -17.54 -12.73 8.05
N GLU A 88 -18.53 -13.39 8.62
CA GLU A 88 -18.78 -14.81 8.36
C GLU A 88 -19.21 -15.09 6.92
N THR A 89 -19.90 -14.14 6.29
CA THR A 89 -20.51 -14.31 4.97
C THR A 89 -19.64 -13.80 3.84
N GLU A 90 -19.05 -12.58 3.96
CA GLU A 90 -18.36 -11.93 2.85
C GLU A 90 -16.84 -12.13 2.88
N THR A 91 -16.25 -12.07 4.08
CA THR A 91 -14.79 -12.19 4.26
C THR A 91 -14.48 -13.06 5.46
N PRO A 92 -14.78 -14.36 5.40
CA PRO A 92 -14.51 -15.26 6.51
C PRO A 92 -12.99 -15.49 6.66
N LEU A 93 -12.50 -15.37 7.90
CA LEU A 93 -11.06 -15.45 8.20
C LEU A 93 -10.42 -16.79 7.79
N HIS A 94 -11.19 -17.87 7.75
CA HIS A 94 -10.70 -19.19 7.33
C HIS A 94 -10.49 -19.32 5.81
N ARG A 95 -11.01 -18.38 4.99
CA ARG A 95 -10.77 -18.30 3.56
C ARG A 95 -9.65 -17.30 3.28
N LEU A 96 -8.41 -17.73 3.47
CA LEU A 96 -7.24 -16.86 3.35
C LEU A 96 -7.11 -16.20 1.98
N GLU A 97 -7.49 -16.88 0.89
CA GLU A 97 -7.50 -16.32 -0.47
C GLU A 97 -8.43 -15.10 -0.57
N THR A 98 -9.63 -15.20 0.01
CA THR A 98 -10.58 -14.08 0.03
C THR A 98 -10.04 -12.91 0.85
N VAL A 99 -9.45 -13.19 2.01
CA VAL A 99 -8.83 -12.17 2.86
C VAL A 99 -7.67 -11.50 2.13
N TYR A 100 -6.77 -12.29 1.53
CA TYR A 100 -5.63 -11.78 0.77
C TYR A 100 -6.07 -10.89 -0.41
N ARG A 101 -7.00 -11.37 -1.22
CA ARG A 101 -7.55 -10.60 -2.33
C ARG A 101 -8.12 -9.27 -1.85
N ARG A 102 -8.93 -9.28 -0.81
CA ARG A 102 -9.49 -8.05 -0.22
C ARG A 102 -8.41 -7.10 0.31
N LEU A 103 -7.35 -7.64 0.91
CA LEU A 103 -6.21 -6.83 1.35
C LEU A 103 -5.54 -6.13 0.16
N VAL A 104 -5.28 -6.85 -0.93
CA VAL A 104 -4.63 -6.29 -2.13
C VAL A 104 -5.51 -5.26 -2.82
N GLU A 105 -6.81 -5.57 -3.03
CA GLU A 105 -7.80 -4.66 -3.63
C GLU A 105 -7.93 -3.33 -2.87
N ARG A 106 -7.72 -3.35 -1.55
CA ARG A 106 -7.89 -2.18 -0.67
C ARG A 106 -6.59 -1.52 -0.23
N ILE A 107 -5.47 -1.87 -0.85
CA ILE A 107 -4.23 -1.15 -0.60
C ILE A 107 -4.40 0.32 -0.99
N ALA A 108 -3.98 1.19 -0.08
CA ALA A 108 -3.99 2.64 -0.25
C ALA A 108 -2.65 3.23 0.18
N THR A 109 -2.24 4.31 -0.46
CA THR A 109 -1.04 5.11 -0.14
C THR A 109 -1.43 6.54 0.21
N ALA A 110 -0.44 7.40 0.47
CA ALA A 110 -0.68 8.82 0.67
C ALA A 110 -1.26 9.50 -0.57
N ASP A 111 -0.82 9.07 -1.75
CA ASP A 111 -1.14 9.69 -3.04
C ASP A 111 -2.31 9.01 -3.76
N SER A 112 -2.63 7.77 -3.40
CA SER A 112 -3.68 6.97 -4.03
C SER A 112 -4.56 6.29 -2.99
N GLY A 113 -5.88 6.35 -3.21
CA GLY A 113 -6.88 5.63 -2.41
C GLY A 113 -6.81 4.11 -2.60
N GLU A 114 -7.89 3.41 -2.26
CA GLU A 114 -8.01 1.96 -2.45
C GLU A 114 -7.73 1.57 -3.93
N GLY A 115 -7.08 0.43 -4.13
CA GLY A 115 -6.63 -0.02 -5.45
C GLY A 115 -5.24 0.46 -5.85
N ALA A 116 -4.46 1.01 -4.92
CA ALA A 116 -3.14 1.56 -5.20
C ALA A 116 -2.07 0.51 -5.58
N PHE A 117 -2.35 -0.80 -5.50
CA PHE A 117 -1.35 -1.85 -5.69
C PHE A 117 -0.66 -1.75 -7.06
N ARG A 118 -1.44 -1.57 -8.13
CA ARG A 118 -0.88 -1.40 -9.49
C ARG A 118 0.08 -0.20 -9.56
N GLY A 119 -0.33 0.94 -9.02
CA GLY A 119 0.52 2.14 -8.99
C GLY A 119 1.81 1.94 -8.18
N ILE A 120 1.78 1.12 -7.12
CA ILE A 120 2.98 0.74 -6.37
C ILE A 120 3.94 -0.08 -7.24
N VAL A 121 3.42 -1.06 -7.99
CA VAL A 121 4.23 -1.90 -8.90
C VAL A 121 4.82 -1.07 -10.03
N ASP A 122 4.01 -0.21 -10.67
CA ASP A 122 4.48 0.67 -11.74
C ASP A 122 5.55 1.64 -11.22
N GLY A 123 5.33 2.23 -10.05
CA GLY A 123 6.31 3.09 -9.38
C GLY A 123 7.61 2.36 -9.03
N TRP A 124 7.52 1.08 -8.65
CA TRP A 124 8.71 0.27 -8.41
C TRP A 124 9.51 0.00 -9.68
N PHE A 125 8.85 -0.30 -10.81
CA PHE A 125 9.56 -0.44 -12.09
C PHE A 125 10.25 0.86 -12.52
N TYR A 126 9.57 1.99 -12.37
CA TYR A 126 10.15 3.30 -12.64
C TYR A 126 11.37 3.58 -11.74
N ALA A 127 11.29 3.23 -10.46
CA ALA A 127 12.40 3.37 -9.52
C ALA A 127 13.61 2.51 -9.92
N LEU A 128 13.38 1.28 -10.44
CA LEU A 128 14.47 0.45 -10.96
C LEU A 128 15.22 1.11 -12.13
N GLU A 129 14.50 1.69 -13.08
CA GLU A 129 15.10 2.40 -14.22
C GLU A 129 15.92 3.61 -13.76
N ARG A 130 15.35 4.39 -12.85
CA ARG A 130 16.05 5.54 -12.26
C ARG A 130 17.32 5.12 -11.54
N ASP A 131 17.26 4.08 -10.70
CA ASP A 131 18.41 3.59 -9.94
C ASP A 131 19.55 3.13 -10.90
N VAL A 132 19.20 2.50 -12.02
CA VAL A 132 20.18 2.10 -13.04
C VAL A 132 20.84 3.32 -13.72
N LEU A 133 20.06 4.35 -14.03
CA LEU A 133 20.58 5.57 -14.64
C LEU A 133 21.51 6.33 -13.68
N GLU A 134 21.14 6.42 -12.41
CA GLU A 134 21.94 7.09 -11.37
C GLU A 134 23.26 6.37 -11.09
N ASP A 135 23.23 5.02 -10.95
CA ASP A 135 24.40 4.21 -10.61
C ASP A 135 25.42 4.09 -11.74
N THR A 136 24.97 4.11 -12.98
CA THR A 136 25.82 3.75 -14.14
C THR A 136 26.20 4.93 -15.01
N ASN A 137 25.68 6.12 -14.75
CA ASN A 137 25.84 7.30 -15.64
C ASN A 137 25.58 6.96 -17.12
N LEU A 138 24.60 6.07 -17.35
CA LEU A 138 24.21 5.68 -18.70
C LEU A 138 23.58 6.85 -19.44
N ASP A 139 23.80 6.89 -20.75
CA ASP A 139 23.06 7.76 -21.63
C ASP A 139 21.58 7.28 -21.62
N PRO A 140 20.62 8.13 -21.25
CA PRO A 140 19.19 7.78 -21.27
C PRO A 140 18.69 7.37 -22.67
N THR A 141 19.42 7.67 -23.73
CA THR A 141 19.09 7.31 -25.13
C THR A 141 19.54 5.90 -25.50
N ASP A 142 20.39 5.24 -24.70
CA ASP A 142 20.77 3.83 -24.88
C ASP A 142 19.73 2.90 -24.27
N GLU A 143 18.56 2.82 -24.90
CA GLU A 143 17.41 2.04 -24.43
C GLU A 143 17.75 0.55 -24.22
N ALA A 144 18.58 -0.04 -25.08
CA ALA A 144 18.92 -1.46 -25.01
C ALA A 144 19.74 -1.78 -23.75
N THR A 145 20.75 -0.97 -23.45
CA THR A 145 21.58 -1.14 -22.25
C THR A 145 20.80 -0.83 -20.99
N LEU A 146 19.96 0.21 -21.00
CA LEU A 146 19.09 0.56 -19.89
C LEU A 146 18.13 -0.59 -19.57
N LEU A 147 17.49 -1.15 -20.59
CA LEU A 147 16.56 -2.28 -20.43
C LEU A 147 17.26 -3.49 -19.82
N ALA A 148 18.39 -3.91 -20.37
CA ALA A 148 19.14 -5.08 -19.90
C ALA A 148 19.59 -4.92 -18.43
N LYS A 149 20.10 -3.76 -18.04
CA LYS A 149 20.52 -3.48 -16.66
C LYS A 149 19.32 -3.39 -15.70
N THR A 150 18.22 -2.80 -16.13
CA THR A 150 16.99 -2.76 -15.32
C THR A 150 16.42 -4.15 -15.07
N GLU A 151 16.43 -5.03 -16.09
CA GLU A 151 16.03 -6.43 -15.92
C GLU A 151 16.96 -7.18 -14.95
N ALA A 152 18.27 -6.99 -15.08
CA ALA A 152 19.21 -7.61 -14.16
C ALA A 152 19.01 -7.15 -12.70
N LEU A 153 18.77 -5.85 -12.49
CA LEU A 153 18.47 -5.31 -11.16
C LEU A 153 17.14 -5.82 -10.61
N MET A 154 16.12 -5.91 -11.46
CA MET A 154 14.83 -6.49 -11.10
C MET A 154 14.99 -7.94 -10.63
N GLU A 155 15.69 -8.78 -11.39
CA GLU A 155 15.92 -10.17 -11.03
C GLU A 155 16.70 -10.30 -9.71
N ALA A 156 17.71 -9.47 -9.50
CA ALA A 156 18.45 -9.45 -8.24
C ALA A 156 17.54 -9.09 -7.04
N ARG A 157 16.68 -8.10 -7.17
CA ARG A 157 15.72 -7.71 -6.12
C ARG A 157 14.61 -8.74 -5.91
N LEU A 158 14.16 -9.41 -6.96
CA LEU A 158 13.15 -10.47 -6.86
C LEU A 158 13.69 -11.82 -6.38
N ALA A 159 15.00 -12.01 -6.30
CA ALA A 159 15.60 -13.31 -5.99
C ALA A 159 15.10 -13.92 -4.67
N SER A 160 14.94 -13.12 -3.62
CA SER A 160 14.40 -13.56 -2.33
C SER A 160 12.90 -13.87 -2.41
N VAL A 161 12.12 -13.02 -3.10
CA VAL A 161 10.69 -13.20 -3.29
C VAL A 161 10.40 -14.44 -4.13
N THR A 162 11.19 -14.68 -5.17
CA THR A 162 11.05 -15.86 -6.05
C THR A 162 11.18 -17.17 -5.27
N LYS A 163 12.01 -17.22 -4.23
CA LYS A 163 12.16 -18.41 -3.37
C LYS A 163 10.91 -18.72 -2.55
N VAL A 164 10.19 -17.68 -2.13
CA VAL A 164 9.03 -17.80 -1.23
C VAL A 164 7.71 -17.80 -2.01
N ALA A 165 7.62 -16.98 -3.06
CA ALA A 165 6.42 -16.76 -3.86
C ALA A 165 6.74 -16.75 -5.37
N PRO A 166 7.07 -17.91 -5.96
CA PRO A 166 7.48 -17.98 -7.37
C PRO A 166 6.39 -17.54 -8.35
N ALA A 167 5.14 -17.83 -8.06
CA ALA A 167 3.99 -17.39 -8.88
C ALA A 167 3.87 -15.86 -8.94
N PHE A 168 4.01 -15.20 -7.80
CA PHE A 168 3.99 -13.73 -7.74
C PHE A 168 5.12 -13.11 -8.57
N SER A 169 6.35 -13.62 -8.42
CA SER A 169 7.48 -13.15 -9.21
C SER A 169 7.29 -13.39 -10.71
N ALA A 170 6.69 -14.53 -11.10
CA ALA A 170 6.35 -14.81 -12.49
C ALA A 170 5.31 -13.82 -13.05
N THR A 171 4.29 -13.48 -12.27
CA THR A 171 3.27 -12.49 -12.64
C THR A 171 3.88 -11.10 -12.83
N LEU A 172 4.78 -10.66 -11.93
CA LEU A 172 5.48 -9.38 -12.09
C LEU A 172 6.31 -9.32 -13.38
N ARG A 173 7.02 -10.42 -13.71
CA ARG A 173 7.78 -10.49 -14.98
C ARG A 173 6.86 -10.44 -16.20
N ALA A 174 5.76 -11.15 -16.17
CA ALA A 174 4.78 -11.15 -17.25
C ALA A 174 4.16 -9.75 -17.44
N TYR A 175 3.80 -9.11 -16.34
CA TYR A 175 3.27 -7.74 -16.35
C TYR A 175 4.28 -6.74 -16.94
N ARG A 176 5.56 -6.80 -16.52
CA ARG A 176 6.62 -5.97 -17.08
C ARG A 176 6.75 -6.15 -18.59
N ARG A 177 6.78 -7.40 -19.08
CA ARG A 177 6.85 -7.69 -20.51
C ARG A 177 5.65 -7.14 -21.30
N ALA A 178 4.45 -7.26 -20.74
CA ALA A 178 3.25 -6.71 -21.36
C ALA A 178 3.31 -5.18 -21.48
N LEU A 179 3.79 -4.48 -20.46
CA LEU A 179 4.02 -3.04 -20.50
C LEU A 179 5.02 -2.65 -21.59
N GLN A 180 6.15 -3.36 -21.68
CA GLN A 180 7.18 -3.11 -22.71
C GLN A 180 6.66 -3.36 -24.13
N ALA A 181 5.79 -4.34 -24.30
CA ALA A 181 5.15 -4.63 -25.60
C ALA A 181 3.98 -3.70 -25.94
N ASN A 182 3.64 -2.72 -25.09
CA ASN A 182 2.42 -1.91 -25.18
C ASN A 182 1.13 -2.74 -25.23
N ASP A 183 1.15 -3.96 -24.70
CA ASP A 183 0.01 -4.85 -24.60
C ASP A 183 -0.77 -4.58 -23.30
N ASN A 184 -1.52 -3.49 -23.32
CA ASN A 184 -2.32 -3.07 -22.17
C ASN A 184 -3.41 -4.11 -21.81
N ALA A 185 -3.94 -4.84 -22.77
CA ALA A 185 -4.98 -5.85 -22.51
C ALA A 185 -4.41 -7.02 -21.68
N THR A 186 -3.20 -7.50 -22.03
CA THR A 186 -2.50 -8.53 -21.25
C THR A 186 -2.06 -7.99 -19.88
N ALA A 187 -1.55 -6.75 -19.82
CA ALA A 187 -1.17 -6.12 -18.56
C ALA A 187 -2.35 -5.96 -17.60
N ASP A 188 -3.52 -5.58 -18.10
CA ASP A 188 -4.74 -5.43 -17.30
C ASP A 188 -5.27 -6.80 -16.80
N GLY A 189 -5.09 -7.87 -17.59
CA GLY A 189 -5.45 -9.24 -17.21
C GLY A 189 -4.52 -9.89 -16.19
N LEU A 190 -3.29 -9.40 -16.03
CA LEU A 190 -2.30 -9.87 -15.09
C LEU A 190 -2.43 -9.20 -13.71
N GLN A 191 -3.63 -8.78 -13.31
CA GLN A 191 -3.85 -8.28 -11.96
C GLN A 191 -3.43 -9.38 -10.96
N PRO A 192 -2.58 -9.04 -9.97
CA PRO A 192 -2.19 -10.02 -8.97
C PRO A 192 -3.43 -10.45 -8.18
N ILE A 193 -3.75 -11.72 -8.30
CA ILE A 193 -4.80 -12.42 -7.58
C ILE A 193 -4.35 -12.67 -6.14
#